data_c8a983f588898b74d7225ce4fa6fdd9d
#
_entry.id   c8a983f588898b74d7225ce4fa6fdd9d
#
_cell.length_a   1.000
_cell.length_b   1.000
_cell.length_c   1.000
_cell.angle_alpha   90.00
_cell.angle_beta   90.00
_cell.angle_gamma   90.00
#
_symmetry.space_group_name_H-M   'P 1'
#
loop_
_entity.id
_entity.type
_entity.pdbx_description
1 polymer ?
#
loop_
_entity_poly.entity_id
_entity_poly.type
_entity_poly.pdbx_seq_one_letter_code
_entity_poly.pdbx_strand_id
1 'polypeptide(L)' 'VELDLLVPYDRGDVVSLAHERARVLDTEYEEDGTRIRLVATDRIAHVIRTALDQASPSRRS' A
#
# COMPACT_ATOMS: atom_id res chain seq x y z
N VAL A 1 5.79 -13.03 1.56
CA VAL A 1 6.01 -12.22 0.36
C VAL A 1 6.41 -10.83 0.76
N GLU A 2 7.49 -10.34 0.17
CA GLU A 2 7.96 -8.99 0.43
C GLU A 2 7.46 -8.07 -0.67
N LEU A 3 6.87 -6.94 -0.28
CA LEU A 3 6.32 -5.97 -1.21
C LEU A 3 6.94 -4.61 -0.99
N ASP A 4 7.06 -3.86 -2.08
CA ASP A 4 7.51 -2.48 -2.07
C ASP A 4 6.45 -1.67 -2.82
N LEU A 5 5.70 -0.85 -2.08
CA LEU A 5 4.56 -0.14 -2.64
C LEU A 5 4.71 1.36 -2.45
N LEU A 6 4.23 2.10 -3.43
CA LEU A 6 4.11 3.55 -3.31
C LEU A 6 2.63 3.89 -3.15
N VAL A 7 2.27 4.43 -1.99
CA VAL A 7 0.88 4.73 -1.65
C VAL A 7 0.68 6.24 -1.72
N PRO A 8 -0.25 6.72 -2.56
CA PRO A 8 -0.53 8.15 -2.63
C PRO A 8 -0.91 8.71 -1.27
N TYR A 9 -0.59 9.97 -1.03
CA TYR A 9 -0.81 10.58 0.29
C TYR A 9 -2.30 10.65 0.66
N ASP A 10 -3.18 10.71 -0.32
CA ASP A 10 -4.61 10.77 -0.06
C ASP A 10 -5.21 9.39 0.21
N ARG A 11 -4.38 8.35 0.26
CA ARG A 11 -4.83 6.99 0.54
C ARG A 11 -4.24 6.48 1.83
N GLY A 12 -4.43 7.23 2.91
CA GLY A 12 -3.96 6.82 4.22
C GLY A 12 -4.60 5.53 4.70
N ASP A 13 -5.78 5.19 4.18
CA ASP A 13 -6.45 3.95 4.54
C ASP A 13 -5.62 2.73 4.10
N VAL A 14 -4.93 2.83 2.96
CA VAL A 14 -4.07 1.73 2.52
C VAL A 14 -2.87 1.59 3.42
N VAL A 15 -2.29 2.72 3.86
CA VAL A 15 -1.18 2.69 4.80
C VAL A 15 -1.60 2.04 6.12
N SER A 16 -2.77 2.42 6.63
CA SER A 16 -3.30 1.82 7.85
C SER A 16 -3.53 0.33 7.69
N LEU A 17 -4.07 -0.07 6.56
CA LEU A 17 -4.30 -1.48 6.26
C LEU A 17 -2.99 -2.25 6.29
N ALA A 18 -1.95 -1.69 5.69
CA ALA A 18 -0.64 -2.34 5.67
C ALA A 18 -0.10 -2.52 7.09
N HIS A 19 -0.23 -1.48 7.91
CA HIS A 19 0.25 -1.55 9.28
C HIS A 19 -0.54 -2.57 10.12
N GLU A 20 -1.82 -2.72 9.83
CA GLU A 20 -2.67 -3.63 10.60
C GLU A 20 -2.52 -5.08 10.17
N ARG A 21 -2.35 -5.32 8.89
CA ARG A 21 -2.41 -6.68 8.34
C ARG A 21 -1.07 -7.24 7.92
N ALA A 22 -0.06 -6.41 7.80
CA ALA A 22 1.24 -6.84 7.33
C ALA A 22 2.32 -6.33 8.26
N ARG A 23 3.54 -6.84 8.06
CA ARG A 23 4.68 -6.37 8.83
C ARG A 23 5.41 -5.32 8.01
N VAL A 24 5.32 -4.08 8.41
CA VAL A 24 5.99 -2.99 7.72
C VAL A 24 7.45 -2.96 8.14
N LEU A 25 8.34 -3.06 7.17
CA LEU A 25 9.78 -3.08 7.43
C LEU A 25 10.37 -1.69 7.36
N ASP A 26 9.89 -0.87 6.43
CA ASP A 26 10.46 0.44 6.20
C ASP A 26 9.40 1.35 5.60
N THR A 27 9.52 2.64 5.88
CA THR A 27 8.60 3.64 5.36
C THR A 27 9.41 4.86 4.97
N GLU A 28 9.22 5.33 3.74
CA GLU A 28 9.87 6.55 3.25
C GLU A 28 8.82 7.47 2.65
N TYR A 29 8.99 8.76 2.89
CA TYR A 29 8.07 9.76 2.37
C TYR A 29 8.69 10.39 1.13
N GLU A 30 7.99 10.29 0.02
CA GLU A 30 8.46 10.81 -1.26
C GLU A 30 7.48 11.85 -1.78
N GLU A 31 7.85 12.50 -2.87
CA GLU A 31 7.01 13.53 -3.47
C GLU A 31 5.64 13.00 -3.87
N ASP A 32 5.62 11.80 -4.42
CA ASP A 32 4.39 11.23 -4.98
C ASP A 32 3.58 10.44 -3.96
N GLY A 33 4.13 10.16 -2.80
CA GLY A 33 3.41 9.39 -1.80
C GLY A 33 4.35 8.76 -0.80
N THR A 34 3.82 7.78 -0.07
CA THR A 34 4.58 7.05 0.94
C THR A 34 5.02 5.72 0.36
N ARG A 35 6.33 5.49 0.33
CA ARG A 35 6.86 4.21 -0.10
C ARG A 35 6.98 3.30 1.10
N ILE A 36 6.32 2.15 1.04
CA ILE A 36 6.28 1.21 2.14
C ILE A 36 6.85 -0.13 1.68
N ARG A 37 7.81 -0.64 2.45
CA ARG A 37 8.30 -2.00 2.25
C ARG A 37 7.73 -2.86 3.36
N LEU A 38 7.08 -3.96 2.99
CA LEU A 38 6.41 -4.79 3.95
C LEU A 38 6.51 -6.27 3.59
N VAL A 39 6.23 -7.11 4.59
CA VAL A 39 6.14 -8.55 4.41
C VAL A 39 4.73 -8.98 4.79
N ALA A 40 4.11 -9.78 3.96
CA ALA A 40 2.75 -10.23 4.19
C ALA A 40 2.57 -11.61 3.58
N THR A 41 1.49 -12.29 4.00
CA THR A 41 1.11 -13.53 3.33
C THR A 41 0.59 -13.20 1.93
N ASP A 42 0.52 -14.22 1.08
CA ASP A 42 0.00 -14.03 -0.28
C ASP A 42 -1.39 -13.42 -0.25
N ARG A 43 -2.24 -13.88 0.67
CA ARG A 43 -3.60 -13.38 0.78
C ARG A 43 -3.62 -11.90 1.15
N ILE A 44 -2.85 -11.53 2.16
CA ILE A 44 -2.81 -10.13 2.61
C ILE A 44 -2.17 -9.26 1.54
N ALA A 45 -1.15 -9.75 0.88
CA ALA A 45 -0.52 -9.00 -0.21
C ALA A 45 -1.55 -8.71 -1.30
N HIS A 46 -2.38 -9.70 -1.63
CA HIS A 46 -3.42 -9.51 -2.63
C HIS A 46 -4.44 -8.47 -2.18
N VAL A 47 -4.84 -8.52 -0.90
CA VAL A 47 -5.80 -7.56 -0.35
C VAL A 47 -5.25 -6.15 -0.44
N ILE A 48 -3.99 -5.97 -0.07
CA ILE A 48 -3.37 -4.64 -0.09
C ILE A 48 -3.26 -4.13 -1.51
N ARG A 49 -2.83 -4.97 -2.43
CA ARG A 49 -2.69 -4.57 -3.83
C ARG A 49 -4.04 -4.22 -4.45
N THR A 50 -5.08 -4.98 -4.10
CA THR A 50 -6.41 -4.70 -4.59
C THR A 50 -6.93 -3.37 -4.05
N ALA A 51 -6.69 -3.11 -2.77
CA ALA A 51 -7.09 -1.84 -2.18
C ALA A 51 -6.37 -0.67 -2.84
N LEU A 52 -5.08 -0.84 -3.11
CA LEU A 52 -4.29 0.20 -3.75
C LEU A 52 -4.75 0.43 -5.18
N ASP A 53 -5.06 -0.64 -5.89
CA ASP A 53 -5.54 -0.56 -7.26
C ASP A 53 -6.90 0.15 -7.33
N GLN A 54 -7.78 -0.15 -6.38
CA GLN A 54 -9.08 0.50 -6.31
C GLN A 54 -8.97 1.99 -5.99
N ALA A 55 -7.87 2.37 -5.37
CA ALA A 55 -7.62 3.78 -5.08
C ALA A 55 -7.29 4.57 -6.34
N SER A 56 -6.87 3.90 -7.39
CA SER A 56 -6.60 4.55 -8.66
C SER A 56 -7.90 5.04 -9.25
N PRO A 57 -8.03 6.29 -9.41
CA PRO A 57 -9.26 6.79 -9.99
C PRO A 57 -9.34 6.42 -11.42
N SER A 58 -9.21 6.14 -11.74
CA SER A 58 -9.38 5.91 -12.69
C SER A 58 -9.87 6.37 -13.69
N ARG A 59 -9.76 6.43 -13.48
CA ARG A 59 -10.10 6.54 -14.11
C ARG A 59 -10.86 6.87 -14.78
N ARG A 60 -11.19 7.11 -14.98
CA ARG A 60 -11.97 7.44 -15.42
C ARG A 60 -12.29 7.96 -15.86
N SER A 61 -12.27 8.09 -15.92
CA SER A 61 -12.67 8.50 -16.19
C SER A 61 -12.70 8.92 -16.47
#